data_1271156f0d4efe5ee029ad1ea2c6c62e
#
_entry.id   1271156f0d4efe5ee029ad1ea2c6c62e
#
_cell.length_a   1.000
_cell.length_b   1.000
_cell.length_c   1.000
_cell.angle_alpha   90.00
_cell.angle_beta   90.00
_cell.angle_gamma   90.00
#
_symmetry.space_group_name_H-M   'P 1'
#
loop_
_entity.id
_entity.type
_entity.pdbx_description
1 polymer ?
#
loop_
_entity_poly.entity_id
_entity_poly.type
_entity_poly.pdbx_seq_one_letter_code
_entity_poly.pdbx_strand_id
1 'polypeptide(L)'
;MSGPPTFYTLLGSEFQFAPIPDTEYTLKMVYYHKPPYLSDTVSSNLWLATTPDLLLYASLGEAEPFLMNDERIATWSAMYDRGVNSLQKSDDEADFPAHPLSITNSTR
;
A
#
# COMPACT_ATOMS: atom_id res chain seq x y z
N MET A 1 -20.98 28.06 12.76
CA MET A 1 -20.08 28.03 13.93
C MET A 1 -18.70 27.55 13.46
N SER A 2 -17.67 28.29 13.75
CA SER A 2 -16.30 27.94 13.40
C SER A 2 -15.51 27.64 14.67
N GLY A 3 -14.48 26.81 14.55
CA GLY A 3 -13.65 26.42 15.70
C GLY A 3 -12.74 25.25 15.33
N PRO A 4 -12.02 24.67 16.33
CA PRO A 4 -11.20 23.48 16.08
C PRO A 4 -12.07 22.35 15.53
N PRO A 5 -11.69 21.71 14.41
CA PRO A 5 -12.43 20.60 13.87
C PRO A 5 -12.37 19.38 14.79
N THR A 6 -13.54 18.81 15.11
CA THR A 6 -13.67 17.64 15.97
C THR A 6 -14.25 16.42 15.24
N PHE A 7 -14.92 16.67 14.12
CA PHE A 7 -15.54 15.61 13.29
C PHE A 7 -15.09 15.76 11.85
N TYR A 8 -15.10 14.66 11.13
CA TYR A 8 -14.85 14.68 9.70
C TYR A 8 -15.78 13.70 8.98
N THR A 9 -15.99 13.96 7.71
CA THR A 9 -16.64 13.02 6.78
C THR A 9 -15.94 13.07 5.43
N LEU A 10 -16.10 11.99 4.68
CA LEU A 10 -15.56 11.87 3.34
C LEU A 10 -16.70 11.98 2.34
N LEU A 11 -16.67 13.00 1.50
CA LEU A 11 -17.62 13.20 0.41
C LEU A 11 -16.89 13.15 -0.93
N GLY A 12 -17.10 12.07 -1.68
CA GLY A 12 -16.38 11.85 -2.93
C GLY A 12 -14.89 11.73 -2.69
N SER A 13 -14.13 12.68 -3.21
CA SER A 13 -12.67 12.74 -3.05
C SER A 13 -12.21 13.80 -2.04
N GLU A 14 -13.13 14.39 -1.30
CA GLU A 14 -12.84 15.49 -0.38
C GLU A 14 -13.20 15.15 1.05
N PHE A 15 -12.40 15.68 1.99
CA PHE A 15 -12.70 15.63 3.41
C PHE A 15 -13.46 16.90 3.81
N GLN A 16 -14.53 16.73 4.57
CA GLN A 16 -15.22 17.82 5.19
C GLN A 16 -15.09 17.74 6.70
N PHE A 17 -14.85 18.88 7.32
CA PHE A 17 -14.64 18.98 8.76
C PHE A 17 -15.76 19.80 9.40
N ALA A 18 -16.13 19.41 10.60
CA ALA A 18 -17.10 20.11 11.41
C ALA A 18 -16.57 20.26 12.86
N PRO A 19 -16.69 21.41 13.47
CA PRO A 19 -17.09 22.70 12.89
C PRO A 19 -16.10 23.21 11.83
N ILE A 20 -16.48 24.23 11.09
CA ILE A 20 -15.61 24.86 10.08
C ILE A 20 -14.36 25.38 10.77
N PRO A 21 -13.14 25.03 10.30
CA PRO A 21 -11.90 25.51 10.90
C PRO A 21 -11.83 27.04 10.92
N ASP A 22 -11.44 27.62 12.05
CA ASP A 22 -11.31 29.06 12.24
C ASP A 22 -9.89 29.55 11.95
N THR A 23 -8.93 28.64 11.82
CA THR A 23 -7.53 28.90 11.51
C THR A 23 -6.92 27.70 10.83
N GLU A 24 -5.64 27.73 10.54
CA GLU A 24 -4.89 26.59 9.99
C GLU A 24 -4.63 25.56 11.07
N TYR A 25 -4.95 24.30 10.78
CA TYR A 25 -4.65 23.17 11.65
C TYR A 25 -3.83 22.13 10.90
N THR A 26 -2.89 21.51 11.60
CA THR A 26 -2.13 20.39 11.05
C THR A 26 -2.90 19.09 11.24
N LEU A 27 -3.15 18.41 10.13
CA LEU A 27 -3.83 17.12 10.12
C LEU A 27 -2.84 16.02 9.81
N LYS A 28 -2.83 14.96 10.64
CA LYS A 28 -2.11 13.73 10.35
C LYS A 28 -3.10 12.67 9.91
N MET A 29 -2.84 12.08 8.76
CA MET A 29 -3.72 11.09 8.18
C MET A 29 -2.93 9.86 7.76
N VAL A 30 -3.43 8.68 8.13
CA VAL A 30 -2.92 7.39 7.68
C VAL A 30 -3.97 6.77 6.76
N TYR A 31 -3.60 6.44 5.55
CA TYR A 31 -4.52 5.92 4.55
C TYR A 31 -3.82 4.98 3.59
N TYR A 32 -4.61 4.14 2.92
CA TYR A 32 -4.11 3.28 1.86
C TYR A 32 -3.91 4.11 0.59
N HIS A 33 -2.71 4.06 0.07
CA HIS A 33 -2.31 4.82 -1.11
C HIS A 33 -1.98 3.88 -2.26
N LYS A 34 -2.54 4.18 -3.43
CA LYS A 34 -2.19 3.47 -4.65
C LYS A 34 -0.95 4.12 -5.26
N PRO A 35 0.17 3.38 -5.40
CA PRO A 35 1.37 3.93 -6.02
C PRO A 35 1.10 4.36 -7.48
N PRO A 36 1.78 5.39 -7.97
CA PRO A 36 1.63 5.80 -9.35
C PRO A 36 2.10 4.70 -10.31
N TYR A 37 1.47 4.62 -11.47
CA TYR A 37 1.91 3.71 -12.52
C TYR A 37 3.23 4.16 -13.11
N LEU A 38 4.07 3.19 -13.50
CA LEU A 38 5.28 3.48 -14.25
C LEU A 38 4.93 4.00 -15.64
N SER A 39 5.64 5.03 -16.08
CA SER A 39 5.48 5.66 -17.38
C SER A 39 6.79 6.33 -17.80
N ASP A 40 6.80 6.95 -18.95
CA ASP A 40 7.97 7.69 -19.42
C ASP A 40 8.37 8.84 -18.48
N THR A 41 7.40 9.39 -17.76
CA THR A 41 7.63 10.48 -16.80
C THR A 41 7.80 9.99 -15.37
N VAL A 42 7.29 8.79 -15.03
CA VAL A 42 7.41 8.15 -13.72
C VAL A 42 8.28 6.90 -13.86
N SER A 43 9.57 7.06 -13.66
CA SER A 43 10.56 6.01 -13.86
C SER A 43 10.69 5.04 -12.67
N SER A 44 10.14 5.38 -11.51
CA SER A 44 10.18 4.53 -10.31
C SER A 44 8.93 4.71 -9.47
N ASN A 45 8.53 3.65 -8.79
CA ASN A 45 7.47 3.69 -7.78
C ASN A 45 7.85 2.77 -6.60
N LEU A 46 6.98 2.70 -5.60
CA LEU A 46 7.21 1.87 -4.42
C LEU A 46 7.47 0.40 -4.76
N TRP A 47 6.70 -0.16 -5.70
CA TRP A 47 6.82 -1.57 -6.09
C TRP A 47 8.17 -1.86 -6.74
N LEU A 48 8.62 -0.99 -7.62
CA LEU A 48 9.92 -1.15 -8.27
C LEU A 48 11.07 -1.02 -7.26
N ALA A 49 10.94 -0.13 -6.29
CA ALA A 49 11.95 0.09 -5.27
C ALA A 49 12.04 -1.06 -4.25
N THR A 50 10.89 -1.62 -3.84
CA THR A 50 10.84 -2.62 -2.77
C THR A 50 10.75 -4.06 -3.28
N THR A 51 10.07 -4.29 -4.40
CA THR A 51 9.81 -5.63 -4.96
C THR A 51 10.04 -5.69 -6.46
N PRO A 52 11.25 -5.41 -6.94
CA PRO A 52 11.55 -5.46 -8.37
C PRO A 52 11.34 -6.85 -8.97
N ASP A 53 11.59 -7.91 -8.21
CA ASP A 53 11.43 -9.30 -8.64
C ASP A 53 9.98 -9.64 -8.99
N LEU A 54 9.02 -9.14 -8.20
CA LEU A 54 7.60 -9.33 -8.47
C LEU A 54 7.18 -8.70 -9.79
N LEU A 55 7.64 -7.50 -10.08
CA LEU A 55 7.38 -6.82 -11.35
C LEU A 55 7.99 -7.59 -12.51
N LEU A 56 9.19 -8.13 -12.33
CA LEU A 56 9.86 -8.93 -13.34
C LEU A 56 9.05 -10.20 -13.66
N TYR A 57 8.66 -10.97 -12.66
CA TYR A 57 7.91 -12.21 -12.84
C TYR A 57 6.52 -11.98 -13.41
N ALA A 58 5.84 -10.92 -12.97
CA ALA A 58 4.56 -10.53 -13.55
C ALA A 58 4.69 -10.15 -15.03
N SER A 59 5.72 -9.39 -15.37
CA SER A 59 5.99 -8.98 -16.76
C SER A 59 6.30 -10.18 -17.65
N LEU A 60 7.10 -11.12 -17.15
CA LEU A 60 7.43 -12.35 -17.88
C LEU A 60 6.19 -13.23 -18.07
N GLY A 61 5.35 -13.37 -17.05
CA GLY A 61 4.09 -14.10 -17.15
C GLY A 61 3.14 -13.52 -18.19
N GLU A 62 3.09 -12.21 -18.32
CA GLU A 62 2.29 -11.53 -19.34
C GLU A 62 2.90 -11.61 -20.74
N ALA A 63 4.23 -11.68 -20.83
CA ALA A 63 4.93 -11.73 -22.11
C ALA A 63 4.91 -13.12 -22.77
N GLU A 64 4.93 -14.19 -22.00
CA GLU A 64 5.03 -15.56 -22.53
C GLU A 64 3.91 -15.95 -23.53
N PRO A 65 2.62 -15.57 -23.33
CA PRO A 65 1.60 -15.82 -24.34
C PRO A 65 1.90 -15.20 -25.70
N PHE A 66 2.53 -14.03 -25.73
CA PHE A 66 2.95 -13.35 -26.97
C PHE A 66 4.12 -14.05 -27.64
N LEU A 67 4.95 -14.73 -26.86
CA LEU A 67 6.10 -15.47 -27.34
C LEU A 67 5.76 -16.93 -27.71
N MET A 68 4.50 -17.34 -27.52
CA MET A 68 4.03 -18.72 -27.76
C MET A 68 4.83 -19.76 -26.95
N ASN A 69 5.26 -19.42 -25.76
CA ASN A 69 6.04 -20.29 -24.89
C ASN A 69 5.25 -20.62 -23.61
N ASP A 70 4.18 -21.39 -23.78
CA ASP A 70 3.20 -21.66 -22.73
C ASP A 70 3.76 -22.45 -21.54
N GLU A 71 4.82 -23.22 -21.74
CA GLU A 71 5.42 -24.03 -20.67
C GLU A 71 6.00 -23.20 -19.52
N ARG A 72 6.45 -21.98 -19.81
CA ARG A 72 7.05 -21.08 -18.81
C ARG A 72 6.06 -20.25 -18.02
N ILE A 73 4.82 -20.14 -18.50
CA ILE A 73 3.78 -19.35 -17.82
C ILE A 73 3.57 -19.85 -16.39
N ALA A 74 3.47 -21.18 -16.23
CA ALA A 74 3.29 -21.78 -14.91
C ALA A 74 4.47 -21.48 -13.95
N THR A 75 5.69 -21.47 -14.47
CA THR A 75 6.89 -21.15 -13.69
C THR A 75 6.87 -19.69 -13.20
N TRP A 76 6.60 -18.75 -14.10
CA TRP A 76 6.54 -17.32 -13.74
C TRP A 76 5.38 -17.03 -12.81
N SER A 77 4.23 -17.64 -13.03
CA SER A 77 3.07 -17.50 -12.14
C SER A 77 3.38 -18.04 -10.74
N ALA A 78 4.03 -19.19 -10.63
CA ALA A 78 4.41 -19.76 -9.34
C ALA A 78 5.41 -18.87 -8.58
N MET A 79 6.37 -18.29 -9.27
CA MET A 79 7.34 -17.37 -8.67
C MET A 79 6.67 -16.06 -8.22
N TYR A 80 5.75 -15.55 -9.03
CA TYR A 80 4.96 -14.37 -8.68
C TYR A 80 4.12 -14.62 -7.43
N ASP A 81 3.38 -15.73 -7.38
CA ASP A 81 2.53 -16.08 -6.24
C ASP A 81 3.36 -16.26 -4.96
N ARG A 82 4.52 -16.88 -5.06
CA ARG A 82 5.44 -17.01 -3.93
C ARG A 82 5.91 -15.66 -3.42
N GLY A 83 6.23 -14.75 -4.32
CA GLY A 83 6.65 -13.40 -3.97
C GLY A 83 5.53 -12.60 -3.33
N VAL A 84 4.30 -12.68 -3.86
CA VAL A 84 3.12 -12.04 -3.27
C VAL A 84 2.83 -12.57 -1.87
N ASN A 85 2.86 -13.89 -1.68
CA ASN A 85 2.63 -14.51 -0.39
C ASN A 85 3.71 -14.09 0.64
N SER A 86 4.96 -13.99 0.24
CA SER A 86 6.04 -13.51 1.08
C SER A 86 5.85 -12.05 1.48
N LEU A 87 5.45 -11.22 0.54
CA LEU A 87 5.16 -9.81 0.79
C LEU A 87 3.97 -9.64 1.72
N GLN A 88 2.89 -10.39 1.50
CA GLN A 88 1.70 -10.38 2.35
C GLN A 88 2.03 -10.80 3.78
N LYS A 89 2.84 -11.85 3.94
CA LYS A 89 3.29 -12.30 5.25
C LYS A 89 4.11 -11.24 5.97
N SER A 90 5.01 -10.57 5.26
CA SER A 90 5.82 -9.48 5.80
C SER A 90 4.96 -8.30 6.25
N ASP A 91 3.93 -7.97 5.48
CA ASP A 91 2.99 -6.89 5.81
C ASP A 91 2.15 -7.25 7.05
N ASP A 92 1.64 -8.48 7.12
CA ASP A 92 0.88 -8.97 8.27
C ASP A 92 1.74 -8.99 9.54
N GLU A 93 3.00 -9.40 9.45
CA GLU A 93 3.94 -9.39 10.58
C GLU A 93 4.27 -7.96 11.06
N ALA A 94 4.27 -6.99 10.17
CA ALA A 94 4.48 -5.59 10.52
C ALA A 94 3.25 -5.00 11.22
N ASP A 95 2.05 -5.34 10.75
CA ASP A 95 0.79 -4.86 11.33
C ASP A 95 0.43 -5.60 12.62
N PHE A 96 0.69 -6.91 12.66
CA PHE A 96 0.34 -7.78 13.77
C PHE A 96 1.58 -8.54 14.26
N PRO A 97 2.47 -7.89 15.03
CA PRO A 97 3.67 -8.56 15.53
C PRO A 97 3.29 -9.74 16.43
N ALA A 98 4.11 -10.79 16.40
CA ALA A 98 3.86 -12.03 17.13
C ALA A 98 3.81 -11.85 18.66
N HIS A 99 4.25 -10.72 19.18
CA HIS A 99 4.17 -10.37 20.59
C HIS A 99 2.88 -9.60 20.86
N PRO A 100 2.15 -9.97 21.94
CA PRO A 100 0.96 -9.23 22.31
C PRO A 100 1.33 -7.78 22.63
N LEU A 101 0.61 -6.86 21.98
CA LEU A 101 0.71 -5.44 22.29
C LEU A 101 0.11 -5.21 23.68
N SER A 102 0.93 -4.97 24.67
CA SER A 102 0.48 -4.62 26.00
C SER A 102 0.86 -3.20 26.35
N ILE A 103 -0.14 -2.42 26.76
CA ILE A 103 0.10 -1.11 27.35
C ILE A 103 0.23 -1.34 28.84
N THR A 104 1.44 -1.25 29.37
CA THR A 104 1.65 -1.25 30.82
C THR A 104 1.52 0.18 31.31
N ASN A 105 0.42 0.47 31.99
CA ASN A 105 0.31 1.67 32.79
C ASN A 105 1.22 1.51 34.01
N SER A 106 2.37 2.13 33.93
CA SER A 106 3.20 2.35 35.12
C SER A 106 2.56 3.46 35.95
N THR A 107 1.60 3.11 36.76
CA THR A 107 1.17 4.00 37.85
C THR A 107 2.20 3.91 38.97
N ARG A 108 2.96 4.96 39.10
CA ARG A 108 3.69 5.22 40.35
C ARG A 108 2.85 6.08 41.25
#